data_00943e35dee3188d3a438a2db28a59d6
#
_entry.id   00943e35dee3188d3a438a2db28a59d6
#
_cell.length_a   1.000
_cell.length_b   1.000
_cell.length_c   1.000
_cell.angle_alpha   90.00
_cell.angle_beta   90.00
_cell.angle_gamma   90.00
#
_symmetry.space_group_name_H-M   'P 1'
#
loop_
_entity.id
_entity.type
_entity.pdbx_description
1 polymer ?
#
loop_
_entity_poly.entity_id
_entity_poly.type
_entity_poly.pdbx_seq_one_letter_code
_entity_poly.pdbx_strand_id
1 'polypeptide(L)'
;MSVDKEELVQRAKLAEQAERYDDMAAAMKEVTETGVELSNEERNLLSVAYKNVVGARRSSWRVISSIEQKTEGSERKQQMAKEYRVKVEKELREICYDVLGLLDKHLIPKASNPESKVFYLKMKGDYYRYLAEVATGETRNSVVEDSQKAYQDAFEISKAKMQPTHPIRLGLALNFSVFYYEILNSPDKACQLAKQKAYQEAFDIAKAKMQPTHPIRLGLALNFSVFYYEIINSPARACHLAKQAFDDAIAELDTLNEDSYKDSTLIMQLLRDNLTLWTSDTQGDGDEPAEGGDN
;
A
#
# COMPACT_ATOMS: atom_id res chain seq x y z
N MET A 1 29.32 8.91 21.21
CA MET A 1 29.64 7.58 20.69
C MET A 1 28.95 7.49 19.33
N SER A 2 29.70 7.30 18.23
CA SER A 2 29.08 7.06 16.91
C SER A 2 28.39 5.70 16.99
N VAL A 3 27.07 5.68 16.82
CA VAL A 3 26.31 4.43 16.79
C VAL A 3 26.71 3.70 15.49
N ASP A 4 27.10 2.43 15.61
CA ASP A 4 27.47 1.62 14.47
C ASP A 4 26.22 1.37 13.59
N LYS A 5 26.29 1.80 12.33
CA LYS A 5 25.20 1.62 11.37
C LYS A 5 24.79 0.17 11.24
N GLU A 6 25.75 -0.74 11.25
CA GLU A 6 25.52 -2.19 11.12
C GLU A 6 24.77 -2.74 12.34
N GLU A 7 25.10 -2.28 13.55
CA GLU A 7 24.39 -2.65 14.76
C GLU A 7 22.94 -2.17 14.74
N LEU A 8 22.68 -0.96 14.28
CA LEU A 8 21.32 -0.42 14.13
C LEU A 8 20.49 -1.22 13.13
N VAL A 9 21.09 -1.62 11.99
CA VAL A 9 20.41 -2.45 10.99
C VAL A 9 20.08 -3.83 11.57
N GLN A 10 21.00 -4.45 12.33
CA GLN A 10 20.73 -5.72 13.00
C GLN A 10 19.62 -5.59 14.04
N ARG A 11 19.60 -4.49 14.78
CA ARG A 11 18.52 -4.18 15.73
C ARG A 11 17.17 -4.02 15.01
N ALA A 12 17.14 -3.37 13.87
CA ALA A 12 15.92 -3.24 13.07
C ALA A 12 15.41 -4.61 12.59
N LYS A 13 16.28 -5.49 12.11
CA LYS A 13 15.91 -6.88 11.72
C LYS A 13 15.37 -7.70 12.89
N LEU A 14 15.97 -7.55 14.05
CA LEU A 14 15.50 -8.22 15.26
C LEU A 14 14.12 -7.71 15.70
N ALA A 15 13.91 -6.39 15.63
CA ALA A 15 12.64 -5.75 15.94
C ALA A 15 11.54 -6.18 14.94
N GLU A 16 11.87 -6.35 13.66
CA GLU A 16 10.96 -6.90 12.64
C GLU A 16 10.49 -8.31 13.00
N GLN A 17 11.42 -9.20 13.34
CA GLN A 17 11.09 -10.58 13.76
C GLN A 17 10.22 -10.64 15.02
N ALA A 18 10.38 -9.67 15.90
CA ALA A 18 9.61 -9.53 17.13
C ALA A 18 8.30 -8.72 16.94
N GLU A 19 7.96 -8.30 15.71
CA GLU A 19 6.81 -7.44 15.38
C GLU A 19 6.79 -6.12 16.17
N ARG A 20 7.99 -5.62 16.61
CA ARG A 20 8.17 -4.39 17.34
C ARG A 20 8.49 -3.23 16.39
N TYR A 21 7.49 -2.83 15.63
CA TYR A 21 7.70 -1.89 14.53
C TYR A 21 8.07 -0.46 14.96
N ASP A 22 7.69 -0.03 16.17
CA ASP A 22 8.11 1.27 16.70
C ASP A 22 9.64 1.26 16.97
N ASP A 23 10.20 0.17 17.51
CA ASP A 23 11.65 0.01 17.71
C ASP A 23 12.38 -0.11 16.36
N MET A 24 11.79 -0.82 15.42
CA MET A 24 12.32 -0.96 14.07
C MET A 24 12.41 0.40 13.37
N ALA A 25 11.35 1.22 13.47
CA ALA A 25 11.32 2.56 12.89
C ALA A 25 12.36 3.49 13.54
N ALA A 26 12.49 3.44 14.86
CA ALA A 26 13.49 4.22 15.58
C ALA A 26 14.92 3.87 15.14
N ALA A 27 15.24 2.58 15.02
CA ALA A 27 16.55 2.13 14.54
C ALA A 27 16.83 2.57 13.09
N MET A 28 15.84 2.40 12.18
CA MET A 28 16.01 2.80 10.79
C MET A 28 16.02 4.32 10.57
N LYS A 29 15.37 5.09 11.44
CA LYS A 29 15.51 6.55 11.50
C LYS A 29 16.95 6.95 11.80
N GLU A 30 17.56 6.39 12.84
CA GLU A 30 18.96 6.64 13.19
C GLU A 30 19.90 6.25 12.03
N VAL A 31 19.67 5.10 11.36
CA VAL A 31 20.43 4.71 10.17
C VAL A 31 20.33 5.77 9.08
N THR A 32 19.14 6.29 8.82
CA THR A 32 18.89 7.31 7.79
C THR A 32 19.58 8.64 8.13
N GLU A 33 19.54 9.04 9.40
CA GLU A 33 20.14 10.29 9.90
C GLU A 33 21.68 10.28 9.86
N THR A 34 22.35 9.12 9.76
CA THR A 34 23.78 9.05 9.48
C THR A 34 24.16 9.73 8.17
N GLY A 35 23.19 9.86 7.28
CA GLY A 35 23.35 10.56 6.01
C GLY A 35 24.04 9.75 4.93
N VAL A 36 24.28 8.48 5.14
CA VAL A 36 24.77 7.54 4.11
C VAL A 36 23.57 7.04 3.30
N GLU A 37 23.72 6.93 1.98
CA GLU A 37 22.67 6.36 1.12
C GLU A 37 22.33 4.94 1.58
N LEU A 38 21.03 4.64 1.67
CA LEU A 38 20.56 3.33 2.08
C LEU A 38 20.72 2.31 0.96
N SER A 39 21.11 1.10 1.31
CA SER A 39 21.00 -0.07 0.42
C SER A 39 19.53 -0.42 0.16
N ASN A 40 19.28 -1.27 -0.84
CA ASN A 40 17.92 -1.73 -1.14
C ASN A 40 17.28 -2.45 0.07
N GLU A 41 18.06 -3.23 0.81
CA GLU A 41 17.61 -3.91 2.02
C GLU A 41 17.25 -2.90 3.12
N GLU A 42 18.12 -1.96 3.41
CA GLU A 42 17.89 -0.91 4.41
C GLU A 42 16.70 -0.01 4.05
N ARG A 43 16.55 0.33 2.77
CA ARG A 43 15.40 1.05 2.24
C ARG A 43 14.09 0.29 2.49
N ASN A 44 14.09 -1.02 2.27
CA ASN A 44 12.93 -1.85 2.52
C ASN A 44 12.60 -1.96 4.01
N LEU A 45 13.61 -2.14 4.87
CA LEU A 45 13.44 -2.15 6.33
C LEU A 45 12.81 -0.84 6.84
N LEU A 46 13.31 0.30 6.38
CA LEU A 46 12.73 1.62 6.70
C LEU A 46 11.25 1.70 6.29
N SER A 47 10.96 1.31 5.06
CA SER A 47 9.60 1.36 4.51
C SER A 47 8.63 0.44 5.26
N VAL A 48 9.04 -0.79 5.56
CA VAL A 48 8.24 -1.77 6.31
C VAL A 48 7.96 -1.26 7.72
N ALA A 49 8.98 -0.75 8.42
CA ALA A 49 8.84 -0.21 9.76
C ALA A 49 7.76 0.88 9.83
N TYR A 50 7.94 1.95 9.07
CA TYR A 50 7.01 3.08 9.11
C TYR A 50 5.63 2.75 8.52
N LYS A 51 5.53 1.85 7.55
CA LYS A 51 4.25 1.35 7.02
C LYS A 51 3.42 0.67 8.13
N ASN A 52 4.05 -0.15 8.97
CA ASN A 52 3.38 -0.81 10.07
C ASN A 52 3.02 0.18 11.19
N VAL A 53 3.94 1.07 11.56
CA VAL A 53 3.71 2.09 12.60
C VAL A 53 2.55 3.00 12.24
N VAL A 54 2.51 3.55 11.02
CA VAL A 54 1.41 4.41 10.56
C VAL A 54 0.14 3.59 10.30
N GLY A 55 0.28 2.37 9.81
CA GLY A 55 -0.84 1.47 9.52
C GLY A 55 -1.67 1.15 10.75
N ALA A 56 -1.03 0.90 11.89
CA ALA A 56 -1.70 0.69 13.16
C ALA A 56 -2.53 1.91 13.57
N ARG A 57 -1.99 3.15 13.44
CA ARG A 57 -2.71 4.38 13.78
C ARG A 57 -3.87 4.64 12.80
N ARG A 58 -3.69 4.38 11.50
CA ARG A 58 -4.77 4.48 10.49
C ARG A 58 -5.92 3.52 10.79
N SER A 59 -5.62 2.27 11.13
CA SER A 59 -6.63 1.28 11.51
C SER A 59 -7.38 1.71 12.76
N SER A 60 -6.68 2.13 13.81
CA SER A 60 -7.29 2.65 15.04
C SER A 60 -8.18 3.86 14.78
N TRP A 61 -7.71 4.80 13.96
CA TRP A 61 -8.47 6.00 13.59
C TRP A 61 -9.80 5.66 12.90
N ARG A 62 -9.78 4.71 11.95
CA ARG A 62 -10.99 4.25 11.23
C ARG A 62 -12.01 3.63 12.17
N VAL A 63 -11.56 2.78 13.08
CA VAL A 63 -12.43 2.13 14.08
C VAL A 63 -13.04 3.18 15.01
N ILE A 64 -12.24 4.10 15.57
CA ILE A 64 -12.71 5.12 16.49
C ILE A 64 -13.67 6.09 15.80
N SER A 65 -13.39 6.50 14.55
CA SER A 65 -14.28 7.34 13.75
C SER A 65 -15.63 6.67 13.49
N SER A 66 -15.64 5.37 13.21
CA SER A 66 -16.88 4.59 13.07
C SER A 66 -17.67 4.53 14.37
N ILE A 67 -17.00 4.36 15.52
CA ILE A 67 -17.64 4.38 16.84
C ILE A 67 -18.22 5.76 17.16
N GLU A 68 -17.48 6.84 16.89
CA GLU A 68 -17.95 8.21 17.07
C GLU A 68 -19.27 8.47 16.30
N GLN A 69 -19.34 8.04 15.05
CA GLN A 69 -20.55 8.15 14.22
C GLN A 69 -21.72 7.32 14.76
N LYS A 70 -21.47 6.09 15.22
CA LYS A 70 -22.51 5.19 15.74
C LYS A 70 -23.01 5.57 17.14
N THR A 71 -22.34 6.46 17.84
CA THR A 71 -22.73 6.93 19.18
C THR A 71 -23.54 8.24 19.14
N GLU A 72 -24.07 8.65 17.98
CA GLU A 72 -25.06 9.71 17.87
C GLU A 72 -26.24 9.42 18.82
N GLY A 73 -26.60 10.41 19.66
CA GLY A 73 -27.63 10.26 20.71
C GLY A 73 -27.08 10.02 22.12
N SER A 74 -25.78 9.75 22.29
CA SER A 74 -25.11 9.69 23.59
C SER A 74 -23.92 10.65 23.62
N GLU A 75 -24.18 11.92 23.99
CA GLU A 75 -23.16 12.99 23.99
C GLU A 75 -21.87 12.60 24.71
N ARG A 76 -21.98 11.92 25.87
CA ARG A 76 -20.82 11.51 26.67
C ARG A 76 -19.95 10.49 25.94
N LYS A 77 -20.56 9.49 25.28
CA LYS A 77 -19.83 8.45 24.53
C LYS A 77 -19.20 9.04 23.26
N GLN A 78 -19.95 9.89 22.57
CA GLN A 78 -19.48 10.57 21.37
C GLN A 78 -18.30 11.48 21.68
N GLN A 79 -18.38 12.28 22.76
CA GLN A 79 -17.28 13.15 23.19
C GLN A 79 -16.02 12.37 23.54
N MET A 80 -16.14 11.24 24.24
CA MET A 80 -15.02 10.35 24.57
C MET A 80 -14.35 9.79 23.31
N ALA A 81 -15.15 9.31 22.35
CA ALA A 81 -14.63 8.80 21.08
C ALA A 81 -13.91 9.90 20.28
N LYS A 82 -14.48 11.11 20.24
CA LYS A 82 -13.87 12.28 19.59
C LYS A 82 -12.52 12.65 20.19
N GLU A 83 -12.42 12.72 21.52
CA GLU A 83 -11.16 13.03 22.21
C GLU A 83 -10.10 11.97 21.91
N TYR A 84 -10.48 10.71 21.88
CA TYR A 84 -9.57 9.62 21.58
C TYR A 84 -9.15 9.62 20.09
N ARG A 85 -10.08 9.91 19.18
CA ARG A 85 -9.77 10.09 17.75
C ARG A 85 -8.73 11.20 17.54
N VAL A 86 -8.92 12.35 18.19
CA VAL A 86 -7.98 13.49 18.09
C VAL A 86 -6.58 13.09 18.59
N LYS A 87 -6.49 12.29 19.65
CA LYS A 87 -5.20 11.77 20.14
C LYS A 87 -4.51 10.90 19.07
N VAL A 88 -5.24 9.95 18.48
CA VAL A 88 -4.71 9.07 17.44
C VAL A 88 -4.32 9.85 16.18
N GLU A 89 -5.10 10.85 15.79
CA GLU A 89 -4.77 11.75 14.68
C GLU A 89 -3.45 12.49 14.90
N LYS A 90 -3.21 12.95 16.12
CA LYS A 90 -1.96 13.61 16.48
C LYS A 90 -0.77 12.67 16.28
N GLU A 91 -0.85 11.44 16.81
CA GLU A 91 0.19 10.43 16.63
C GLU A 91 0.42 10.13 15.14
N LEU A 92 -0.64 9.96 14.37
CA LEU A 92 -0.56 9.70 12.92
C LEU A 92 0.16 10.84 12.19
N ARG A 93 -0.19 12.09 12.48
CA ARG A 93 0.45 13.26 11.87
C ARG A 93 1.93 13.34 12.24
N GLU A 94 2.29 13.12 13.50
CA GLU A 94 3.67 13.13 13.96
C GLU A 94 4.51 12.09 13.22
N ILE A 95 4.00 10.87 13.05
CA ILE A 95 4.66 9.81 12.29
C ILE A 95 4.85 10.22 10.82
N CYS A 96 3.79 10.72 10.18
CA CYS A 96 3.86 11.14 8.78
C CYS A 96 4.89 12.26 8.57
N TYR A 97 4.88 13.30 9.42
CA TYR A 97 5.84 14.40 9.29
C TYR A 97 7.28 13.97 9.61
N ASP A 98 7.47 13.01 10.51
CA ASP A 98 8.79 12.44 10.78
C ASP A 98 9.36 11.77 9.52
N VAL A 99 8.57 10.92 8.87
CA VAL A 99 8.96 10.27 7.61
C VAL A 99 9.20 11.28 6.49
N LEU A 100 8.30 12.25 6.31
CA LEU A 100 8.45 13.29 5.29
C LEU A 100 9.73 14.10 5.51
N GLY A 101 10.07 14.37 6.77
CA GLY A 101 11.34 15.02 7.13
C GLY A 101 12.56 14.20 6.74
N LEU A 102 12.55 12.88 6.95
CA LEU A 102 13.63 11.98 6.54
C LEU A 102 13.75 11.93 5.00
N LEU A 103 12.60 11.86 4.31
CA LEU A 103 12.55 11.85 2.85
C LEU A 103 13.16 13.11 2.25
N ASP A 104 12.76 14.27 2.74
CA ASP A 104 13.19 15.57 2.17
C ASP A 104 14.62 15.95 2.53
N LYS A 105 15.07 15.61 3.74
CA LYS A 105 16.41 16.00 4.22
C LYS A 105 17.51 15.01 3.81
N HIS A 106 17.20 13.73 3.82
CA HIS A 106 18.23 12.69 3.72
C HIS A 106 18.06 11.76 2.50
N LEU A 107 16.85 11.33 2.18
CA LEU A 107 16.64 10.21 1.26
C LEU A 107 16.54 10.67 -0.20
N ILE A 108 15.62 11.58 -0.52
CA ILE A 108 15.40 12.06 -1.90
C ILE A 108 16.64 12.78 -2.46
N PRO A 109 17.29 13.70 -1.70
CA PRO A 109 18.47 14.40 -2.22
C PRO A 109 19.66 13.49 -2.47
N LYS A 110 19.76 12.36 -1.77
CA LYS A 110 20.88 11.41 -1.87
C LYS A 110 20.61 10.21 -2.76
N ALA A 111 19.39 10.07 -3.28
CA ALA A 111 19.07 8.99 -4.20
C ALA A 111 19.92 9.07 -5.47
N SER A 112 20.88 8.17 -5.62
CA SER A 112 21.87 8.16 -6.70
C SER A 112 21.34 7.56 -8.00
N ASN A 113 20.24 6.79 -7.94
CA ASN A 113 19.66 6.09 -9.08
C ASN A 113 18.15 6.35 -9.21
N PRO A 114 17.58 6.19 -10.44
CA PRO A 114 16.16 6.42 -10.66
C PRO A 114 15.23 5.55 -9.82
N GLU A 115 15.61 4.31 -9.54
CA GLU A 115 14.82 3.36 -8.75
C GLU A 115 14.61 3.87 -7.33
N SER A 116 15.68 4.25 -6.64
CA SER A 116 15.61 4.82 -5.30
C SER A 116 14.83 6.12 -5.29
N LYS A 117 15.02 6.98 -6.29
CA LYS A 117 14.30 8.25 -6.39
C LYS A 117 12.79 8.05 -6.55
N VAL A 118 12.38 7.15 -7.43
CA VAL A 118 10.97 6.78 -7.61
C VAL A 118 10.39 6.18 -6.33
N PHE A 119 11.12 5.30 -5.67
CA PHE A 119 10.70 4.69 -4.41
C PHE A 119 10.42 5.75 -3.33
N TYR A 120 11.35 6.68 -3.12
CA TYR A 120 11.20 7.71 -2.10
C TYR A 120 10.13 8.75 -2.44
N LEU A 121 10.00 9.14 -3.70
CA LEU A 121 8.93 10.03 -4.14
C LEU A 121 7.54 9.38 -4.01
N LYS A 122 7.43 8.09 -4.34
CA LYS A 122 6.21 7.31 -4.07
C LYS A 122 5.89 7.30 -2.58
N MET A 123 6.88 7.02 -1.74
CA MET A 123 6.73 7.03 -0.29
C MET A 123 6.29 8.41 0.21
N LYS A 124 6.84 9.49 -0.31
CA LYS A 124 6.40 10.86 -0.02
C LYS A 124 4.92 11.07 -0.39
N GLY A 125 4.48 10.62 -1.55
CA GLY A 125 3.09 10.63 -1.96
C GLY A 125 2.18 9.85 -1.01
N ASP A 126 2.62 8.67 -0.57
CA ASP A 126 1.87 7.82 0.36
C ASP A 126 1.65 8.51 1.72
N TYR A 127 2.67 9.13 2.31
CA TYR A 127 2.55 9.78 3.62
C TYR A 127 1.76 11.07 3.57
N TYR A 128 1.83 11.87 2.50
CA TYR A 128 0.91 12.98 2.30
C TYR A 128 -0.54 12.51 2.07
N ARG A 129 -0.75 11.37 1.41
CA ARG A 129 -2.09 10.75 1.28
C ARG A 129 -2.64 10.35 2.64
N TYR A 130 -1.85 9.76 3.52
CA TYR A 130 -2.27 9.42 4.88
C TYR A 130 -2.62 10.66 5.71
N LEU A 131 -1.90 11.76 5.54
CA LEU A 131 -2.28 13.05 6.12
C LEU A 131 -3.62 13.56 5.55
N ALA A 132 -3.85 13.42 4.26
CA ALA A 132 -5.09 13.84 3.60
C ALA A 132 -6.33 13.07 4.10
N GLU A 133 -6.17 11.82 4.54
CA GLU A 133 -7.27 11.00 5.10
C GLU A 133 -7.86 11.62 6.38
N VAL A 134 -7.04 12.32 7.15
CA VAL A 134 -7.42 12.88 8.47
C VAL A 134 -7.46 14.41 8.50
N ALA A 135 -6.98 15.08 7.46
CA ALA A 135 -6.96 16.54 7.36
C ALA A 135 -8.31 17.09 6.91
N THR A 136 -8.56 18.34 7.27
CA THR A 136 -9.76 19.10 6.89
C THR A 136 -9.39 20.51 6.41
N GLY A 137 -10.31 21.17 5.69
CA GLY A 137 -10.14 22.56 5.27
C GLY A 137 -8.92 22.79 4.37
N GLU A 138 -8.27 23.93 4.54
CA GLU A 138 -7.09 24.33 3.74
C GLU A 138 -5.90 23.41 3.91
N THR A 139 -5.70 22.87 5.11
CA THR A 139 -4.63 21.88 5.36
C THR A 139 -4.80 20.63 4.48
N ARG A 140 -6.06 20.16 4.31
CA ARG A 140 -6.34 19.03 3.43
C ARG A 140 -5.97 19.36 1.98
N ASN A 141 -6.34 20.51 1.48
CA ASN A 141 -6.03 20.93 0.12
C ASN A 141 -4.50 20.94 -0.12
N SER A 142 -3.74 21.52 0.81
CA SER A 142 -2.28 21.58 0.71
C SER A 142 -1.64 20.18 0.67
N VAL A 143 -1.99 19.28 1.59
CA VAL A 143 -1.39 17.93 1.62
C VAL A 143 -1.85 17.07 0.44
N VAL A 144 -3.05 17.32 -0.11
CA VAL A 144 -3.53 16.67 -1.34
C VAL A 144 -2.69 17.09 -2.55
N GLU A 145 -2.40 18.39 -2.69
CA GLU A 145 -1.54 18.91 -3.76
C GLU A 145 -0.11 18.34 -3.66
N ASP A 146 0.45 18.31 -2.43
CA ASP A 146 1.78 17.74 -2.18
C ASP A 146 1.85 16.25 -2.50
N SER A 147 0.81 15.49 -2.13
CA SER A 147 0.68 14.07 -2.47
C SER A 147 0.64 13.85 -3.98
N GLN A 148 -0.23 14.60 -4.67
CA GLN A 148 -0.37 14.52 -6.12
C GLN A 148 0.95 14.83 -6.83
N LYS A 149 1.63 15.88 -6.40
CA LYS A 149 2.92 16.29 -6.98
C LYS A 149 3.98 15.22 -6.80
N ALA A 150 4.11 14.67 -5.60
CA ALA A 150 5.10 13.62 -5.32
C ALA A 150 4.85 12.36 -6.17
N TYR A 151 3.60 11.92 -6.29
CA TYR A 151 3.25 10.81 -7.16
C TYR A 151 3.50 11.11 -8.64
N GLN A 152 3.18 12.31 -9.09
CA GLN A 152 3.39 12.73 -10.49
C GLN A 152 4.88 12.74 -10.84
N ASP A 153 5.71 13.34 -10.00
CA ASP A 153 7.18 13.37 -10.18
C ASP A 153 7.75 11.94 -10.24
N ALA A 154 7.31 11.07 -9.33
CA ALA A 154 7.68 9.65 -9.33
C ALA A 154 7.25 8.94 -10.63
N PHE A 155 6.03 9.21 -11.08
CA PHE A 155 5.46 8.59 -12.27
C PHE A 155 6.22 8.97 -13.54
N GLU A 156 6.57 10.23 -13.71
CA GLU A 156 7.36 10.71 -14.86
C GLU A 156 8.74 10.07 -14.92
N ILE A 157 9.45 10.00 -13.79
CA ILE A 157 10.76 9.34 -13.72
C ILE A 157 10.61 7.83 -14.01
N SER A 158 9.62 7.17 -13.42
CA SER A 158 9.41 5.74 -13.61
C SER A 158 9.10 5.38 -15.06
N LYS A 159 8.28 6.20 -15.72
CA LYS A 159 7.92 6.02 -17.13
C LYS A 159 9.12 6.16 -18.06
N ALA A 160 10.01 7.10 -17.76
CA ALA A 160 11.19 7.39 -18.58
C ALA A 160 12.36 6.42 -18.35
N LYS A 161 12.51 5.87 -17.13
CA LYS A 161 13.74 5.20 -16.68
C LYS A 161 13.55 3.76 -16.21
N MET A 162 12.33 3.27 -16.06
CA MET A 162 12.06 1.94 -15.52
C MET A 162 11.24 1.10 -16.50
N GLN A 163 11.49 -0.19 -16.51
CA GLN A 163 10.68 -1.13 -17.29
C GLN A 163 9.21 -1.15 -16.80
N PRO A 164 8.24 -1.35 -17.70
CA PRO A 164 6.82 -1.44 -17.31
C PRO A 164 6.53 -2.48 -16.23
N THR A 165 7.27 -3.60 -16.24
CA THR A 165 7.13 -4.70 -15.27
C THR A 165 7.86 -4.46 -13.94
N HIS A 166 8.54 -3.34 -13.79
CA HIS A 166 9.33 -3.08 -12.58
C HIS A 166 8.41 -2.96 -11.34
N PRO A 167 8.65 -3.71 -10.25
CA PRO A 167 7.76 -3.76 -9.08
C PRO A 167 7.47 -2.38 -8.47
N ILE A 168 8.48 -1.53 -8.39
CA ILE A 168 8.31 -0.17 -7.82
C ILE A 168 7.43 0.70 -8.74
N ARG A 169 7.59 0.61 -10.08
CA ARG A 169 6.74 1.32 -11.03
C ARG A 169 5.27 0.86 -10.94
N LEU A 170 5.04 -0.44 -10.76
CA LEU A 170 3.72 -1.01 -10.60
C LEU A 170 3.07 -0.61 -9.26
N GLY A 171 3.83 -0.70 -8.17
CA GLY A 171 3.38 -0.24 -6.86
C GLY A 171 3.06 1.26 -6.82
N LEU A 172 3.82 2.07 -7.56
CA LEU A 172 3.53 3.50 -7.74
C LEU A 172 2.21 3.70 -8.49
N ALA A 173 2.00 3.02 -9.60
CA ALA A 173 0.77 3.14 -10.39
C ALA A 173 -0.47 2.77 -9.56
N LEU A 174 -0.37 1.70 -8.75
CA LEU A 174 -1.43 1.30 -7.82
C LEU A 174 -1.72 2.41 -6.79
N ASN A 175 -0.72 2.85 -6.04
CA ASN A 175 -0.93 3.82 -4.97
C ASN A 175 -1.41 5.17 -5.52
N PHE A 176 -0.95 5.57 -6.70
CA PHE A 176 -1.43 6.79 -7.36
C PHE A 176 -2.87 6.65 -7.86
N SER A 177 -3.29 5.47 -8.32
CA SER A 177 -4.70 5.21 -8.66
C SER A 177 -5.60 5.22 -7.42
N VAL A 178 -5.16 4.64 -6.31
CA VAL A 178 -5.85 4.71 -5.01
C VAL A 178 -5.99 6.16 -4.54
N PHE A 179 -4.96 6.98 -4.69
CA PHE A 179 -5.02 8.42 -4.39
C PHE A 179 -6.12 9.13 -5.19
N TYR A 180 -6.21 8.89 -6.50
CA TYR A 180 -7.28 9.50 -7.31
C TYR A 180 -8.66 9.01 -6.92
N TYR A 181 -8.79 7.75 -6.54
CA TYR A 181 -10.06 7.17 -6.12
C TYR A 181 -10.50 7.65 -4.73
N GLU A 182 -9.67 7.42 -3.70
CA GLU A 182 -10.03 7.66 -2.31
C GLU A 182 -9.98 9.15 -1.91
N ILE A 183 -8.99 9.89 -2.43
CA ILE A 183 -8.74 11.27 -1.99
C ILE A 183 -9.39 12.30 -2.89
N LEU A 184 -9.29 12.10 -4.20
CA LEU A 184 -9.85 13.04 -5.19
C LEU A 184 -11.25 12.64 -5.68
N ASN A 185 -11.77 11.50 -5.23
CA ASN A 185 -13.06 10.95 -5.69
C ASN A 185 -13.21 10.98 -7.23
N SER A 186 -12.14 10.61 -7.92
CA SER A 186 -12.03 10.64 -9.38
C SER A 186 -11.81 9.24 -9.95
N PRO A 187 -12.83 8.38 -9.97
CA PRO A 187 -12.73 6.99 -10.42
C PRO A 187 -12.25 6.87 -11.88
N ASP A 188 -12.64 7.78 -12.76
CA ASP A 188 -12.21 7.78 -14.15
C ASP A 188 -10.71 7.97 -14.31
N LYS A 189 -10.12 8.91 -13.58
CA LYS A 189 -8.66 9.12 -13.57
C LYS A 189 -7.92 7.97 -12.91
N ALA A 190 -8.46 7.42 -11.82
CA ALA A 190 -7.94 6.22 -11.20
C ALA A 190 -7.91 5.05 -12.19
N CYS A 191 -9.01 4.83 -12.90
CA CYS A 191 -9.12 3.81 -13.94
C CYS A 191 -8.16 4.05 -15.10
N GLN A 192 -8.00 5.29 -15.56
CA GLN A 192 -7.06 5.62 -16.63
C GLN A 192 -5.60 5.34 -16.26
N LEU A 193 -5.17 5.70 -15.04
CA LEU A 193 -3.82 5.44 -14.55
C LEU A 193 -3.52 3.95 -14.42
N ALA A 194 -4.48 3.18 -13.94
CA ALA A 194 -4.31 1.75 -13.76
C ALA A 194 -4.62 0.94 -15.03
N LYS A 195 -5.62 1.32 -15.84
CA LYS A 195 -5.95 0.66 -17.12
C LYS A 195 -4.96 0.95 -18.25
N GLN A 196 -4.44 2.17 -18.31
CA GLN A 196 -3.74 2.66 -19.51
C GLN A 196 -2.26 2.32 -19.54
N LYS A 197 -1.85 1.14 -19.59
CA LYS A 197 -0.52 0.66 -19.94
C LYS A 197 0.30 0.07 -18.81
N ALA A 198 0.21 0.54 -17.54
CA ALA A 198 1.14 0.01 -16.56
C ALA A 198 0.79 -1.43 -16.15
N TYR A 199 -0.47 -1.68 -15.76
CA TYR A 199 -0.86 -3.03 -15.32
C TYR A 199 -1.12 -3.99 -16.46
N GLN A 200 -1.86 -3.58 -17.50
CA GLN A 200 -2.17 -4.48 -18.61
C GLN A 200 -0.91 -4.84 -19.39
N GLU A 201 -0.10 -3.84 -19.77
CA GLU A 201 1.16 -4.08 -20.47
C GLU A 201 2.14 -4.91 -19.62
N ALA A 202 2.23 -4.61 -18.32
CA ALA A 202 3.07 -5.37 -17.41
C ALA A 202 2.56 -6.80 -17.23
N PHE A 203 1.25 -7.00 -17.13
CA PHE A 203 0.63 -8.32 -16.99
C PHE A 203 0.85 -9.17 -18.24
N ASP A 204 0.67 -8.60 -19.42
CA ASP A 204 0.90 -9.29 -20.69
C ASP A 204 2.37 -9.68 -20.88
N ILE A 205 3.29 -8.78 -20.52
CA ILE A 205 4.74 -9.07 -20.52
C ILE A 205 5.09 -10.15 -19.47
N ALA A 206 4.56 -10.05 -18.26
CA ALA A 206 4.81 -11.04 -17.21
C ALA A 206 4.26 -12.42 -17.60
N LYS A 207 3.04 -12.46 -18.19
CA LYS A 207 2.44 -13.70 -18.68
C LYS A 207 3.27 -14.34 -19.81
N ALA A 208 3.87 -13.54 -20.67
CA ALA A 208 4.68 -14.01 -21.79
C ALA A 208 6.12 -14.42 -21.40
N LYS A 209 6.69 -13.83 -20.35
CA LYS A 209 8.13 -13.96 -20.04
C LYS A 209 8.45 -14.60 -18.70
N MET A 210 7.47 -14.78 -17.81
CA MET A 210 7.69 -15.28 -16.46
C MET A 210 6.87 -16.54 -16.23
N GLN A 211 7.41 -17.48 -15.46
CA GLN A 211 6.70 -18.66 -15.00
C GLN A 211 5.45 -18.24 -14.19
N PRO A 212 4.35 -19.02 -14.21
CA PRO A 212 3.17 -18.77 -13.38
C PRO A 212 3.44 -18.63 -11.89
N THR A 213 4.46 -19.33 -11.41
CA THR A 213 4.92 -19.32 -10.01
C THR A 213 5.82 -18.13 -9.65
N HIS A 214 6.21 -17.29 -10.62
CA HIS A 214 7.14 -16.18 -10.37
C HIS A 214 6.50 -15.10 -9.48
N PRO A 215 7.16 -14.67 -8.37
CA PRO A 215 6.59 -13.73 -7.40
C PRO A 215 6.08 -12.42 -8.03
N ILE A 216 6.81 -11.87 -9.00
CA ILE A 216 6.41 -10.64 -9.70
C ILE A 216 5.11 -10.87 -10.50
N ARG A 217 4.98 -11.99 -11.22
CA ARG A 217 3.77 -12.31 -11.98
C ARG A 217 2.57 -12.51 -11.05
N LEU A 218 2.76 -13.23 -9.94
CA LEU A 218 1.74 -13.43 -8.91
C LEU A 218 1.36 -12.14 -8.21
N GLY A 219 2.33 -11.32 -7.79
CA GLY A 219 2.09 -10.03 -7.15
C GLY A 219 1.37 -9.05 -8.07
N LEU A 220 1.65 -9.10 -9.37
CA LEU A 220 0.95 -8.30 -10.37
C LEU A 220 -0.51 -8.73 -10.49
N ALA A 221 -0.78 -10.03 -10.56
CA ALA A 221 -2.13 -10.59 -10.60
C ALA A 221 -2.92 -10.25 -9.33
N LEU A 222 -2.30 -10.37 -8.16
CA LEU A 222 -2.89 -9.97 -6.87
C LEU A 222 -3.30 -8.49 -6.89
N ASN A 223 -2.37 -7.59 -7.19
CA ASN A 223 -2.63 -6.16 -7.18
C ASN A 223 -3.68 -5.75 -8.23
N PHE A 224 -3.65 -6.40 -9.40
CA PHE A 224 -4.60 -6.10 -10.47
C PHE A 224 -6.00 -6.64 -10.15
N SER A 225 -6.11 -7.78 -9.47
CA SER A 225 -7.39 -8.30 -8.99
C SER A 225 -8.00 -7.42 -7.88
N VAL A 226 -7.20 -6.97 -6.93
CA VAL A 226 -7.62 -6.00 -5.89
C VAL A 226 -8.09 -4.70 -6.54
N PHE A 227 -7.38 -4.20 -7.54
CA PHE A 227 -7.78 -3.01 -8.28
C PHE A 227 -9.14 -3.18 -8.97
N TYR A 228 -9.42 -4.35 -9.59
CA TYR A 228 -10.73 -4.62 -10.18
C TYR A 228 -11.83 -4.69 -9.13
N TYR A 229 -11.55 -5.24 -7.96
CA TYR A 229 -12.52 -5.35 -6.88
C TYR A 229 -12.81 -4.00 -6.24
N GLU A 230 -11.80 -3.34 -5.71
CA GLU A 230 -11.91 -2.14 -4.86
C GLU A 230 -12.17 -0.85 -5.66
N ILE A 231 -11.52 -0.71 -6.82
CA ILE A 231 -11.50 0.56 -7.56
C ILE A 231 -12.49 0.57 -8.72
N ILE A 232 -12.55 -0.54 -9.49
CA ILE A 232 -13.45 -0.64 -10.66
C ILE A 232 -14.83 -1.13 -10.25
N ASN A 233 -14.97 -1.66 -9.02
CA ASN A 233 -16.19 -2.34 -8.56
C ASN A 233 -16.66 -3.44 -9.53
N SER A 234 -15.72 -4.27 -9.96
CA SER A 234 -15.96 -5.39 -10.86
C SER A 234 -15.53 -6.71 -10.23
N PRO A 235 -16.30 -7.23 -9.25
CA PRO A 235 -15.94 -8.43 -8.50
C PRO A 235 -15.77 -9.67 -9.39
N ALA A 236 -16.58 -9.81 -10.43
CA ALA A 236 -16.48 -10.95 -11.36
C ALA A 236 -15.12 -10.99 -12.08
N ARG A 237 -14.59 -9.83 -12.52
CA ARG A 237 -13.26 -9.75 -13.16
C ARG A 237 -12.14 -9.94 -12.15
N ALA A 238 -12.30 -9.41 -10.96
CA ALA A 238 -11.36 -9.58 -9.86
C ALA A 238 -11.18 -11.07 -9.51
N CYS A 239 -12.30 -11.78 -9.28
CA CYS A 239 -12.31 -13.21 -9.00
C CYS A 239 -11.72 -14.04 -10.15
N HIS A 240 -12.10 -13.71 -11.39
CA HIS A 240 -11.57 -14.42 -12.56
C HIS A 240 -10.05 -14.30 -12.68
N LEU A 241 -9.51 -13.09 -12.52
CA LEU A 241 -8.07 -12.83 -12.62
C LEU A 241 -7.28 -13.51 -11.49
N ALA A 242 -7.78 -13.39 -10.25
CA ALA A 242 -7.13 -13.99 -9.08
C ALA A 242 -7.16 -15.52 -9.17
N LYS A 243 -8.30 -16.11 -9.57
CA LYS A 243 -8.46 -17.55 -9.74
C LYS A 243 -7.54 -18.08 -10.84
N GLN A 244 -7.51 -17.44 -12.01
CA GLN A 244 -6.63 -17.86 -13.09
C GLN A 244 -5.16 -17.85 -12.68
N ALA A 245 -4.69 -16.78 -12.03
CA ALA A 245 -3.32 -16.69 -11.58
C ALA A 245 -2.96 -17.75 -10.53
N PHE A 246 -3.88 -18.03 -9.61
CA PHE A 246 -3.72 -19.06 -8.60
C PHE A 246 -3.68 -20.46 -9.21
N ASP A 247 -4.64 -20.79 -10.09
CA ASP A 247 -4.75 -22.09 -10.75
C ASP A 247 -3.54 -22.37 -11.67
N ASP A 248 -3.11 -21.36 -12.45
CA ASP A 248 -1.90 -21.45 -13.29
C ASP A 248 -0.64 -21.75 -12.43
N ALA A 249 -0.53 -21.12 -11.26
CA ALA A 249 0.60 -21.32 -10.36
C ALA A 249 0.56 -22.70 -9.67
N ILE A 250 -0.63 -23.16 -9.27
CA ILE A 250 -0.82 -24.51 -8.71
C ILE A 250 -0.45 -25.60 -9.73
N ALA A 251 -0.81 -25.40 -10.99
CA ALA A 251 -0.50 -26.35 -12.05
C ALA A 251 1.02 -26.50 -12.33
N GLU A 252 1.82 -25.52 -11.94
CA GLU A 252 3.26 -25.49 -12.18
C GLU A 252 4.08 -25.36 -10.88
N LEU A 253 3.57 -25.89 -9.76
CA LEU A 253 4.27 -25.85 -8.47
C LEU A 253 5.67 -26.45 -8.51
N ASP A 254 5.90 -27.45 -9.38
CA ASP A 254 7.20 -28.08 -9.56
C ASP A 254 8.27 -27.12 -10.13
N THR A 255 7.85 -25.98 -10.67
CA THR A 255 8.75 -24.95 -11.21
C THR A 255 9.17 -23.91 -10.15
N LEU A 256 8.72 -24.05 -8.91
CA LEU A 256 9.08 -23.15 -7.82
C LEU A 256 10.57 -23.18 -7.55
N ASN A 257 11.21 -22.02 -7.69
CA ASN A 257 12.59 -21.82 -7.32
C ASN A 257 12.72 -21.70 -5.78
N GLU A 258 13.68 -22.38 -5.16
CA GLU A 258 13.92 -22.33 -3.72
C GLU A 258 14.08 -20.90 -3.20
N ASP A 259 14.76 -20.01 -3.95
CA ASP A 259 14.98 -18.62 -3.57
C ASP A 259 13.68 -17.78 -3.54
N SER A 260 12.69 -18.16 -4.36
CA SER A 260 11.41 -17.44 -4.50
C SER A 260 10.26 -18.15 -3.80
N TYR A 261 10.49 -19.32 -3.22
CA TYR A 261 9.44 -20.18 -2.67
C TYR A 261 8.57 -19.46 -1.63
N LYS A 262 9.21 -18.76 -0.67
CA LYS A 262 8.50 -18.07 0.41
C LYS A 262 7.63 -16.94 -0.13
N ASP A 263 8.17 -16.15 -1.05
CA ASP A 263 7.46 -15.01 -1.62
C ASP A 263 6.28 -15.48 -2.49
N SER A 264 6.49 -16.48 -3.33
CA SER A 264 5.46 -17.03 -4.20
C SER A 264 4.32 -17.67 -3.42
N THR A 265 4.62 -18.49 -2.42
CA THR A 265 3.61 -19.16 -1.58
C THR A 265 2.80 -18.14 -0.77
N LEU A 266 3.43 -17.09 -0.25
CA LEU A 266 2.73 -16.02 0.44
C LEU A 266 1.74 -15.30 -0.49
N ILE A 267 2.16 -14.95 -1.71
CA ILE A 267 1.29 -14.26 -2.66
C ILE A 267 0.15 -15.17 -3.12
N MET A 268 0.41 -16.45 -3.35
CA MET A 268 -0.63 -17.44 -3.66
C MET A 268 -1.66 -17.58 -2.53
N GLN A 269 -1.21 -17.55 -1.28
CA GLN A 269 -2.11 -17.53 -0.12
C GLN A 269 -2.99 -16.29 -0.12
N LEU A 270 -2.43 -15.10 -0.35
CA LEU A 270 -3.19 -13.84 -0.43
C LEU A 270 -4.22 -13.85 -1.58
N LEU A 271 -3.88 -14.41 -2.73
CA LEU A 271 -4.83 -14.59 -3.85
C LEU A 271 -6.01 -15.49 -3.45
N ARG A 272 -5.75 -16.59 -2.77
CA ARG A 272 -6.77 -17.52 -2.27
C ARG A 272 -7.66 -16.86 -1.21
N ASP A 273 -7.07 -16.15 -0.27
CA ASP A 273 -7.79 -15.50 0.81
C ASP A 273 -8.73 -14.41 0.26
N ASN A 274 -8.25 -13.60 -0.70
CA ASN A 274 -9.10 -12.64 -1.40
C ASN A 274 -10.23 -13.32 -2.17
N LEU A 275 -9.97 -14.42 -2.89
CA LEU A 275 -11.01 -15.18 -3.59
C LEU A 275 -12.09 -15.68 -2.64
N THR A 276 -11.70 -16.20 -1.49
CA THR A 276 -12.64 -16.69 -0.46
C THR A 276 -13.51 -15.55 0.06
N LEU A 277 -12.90 -14.40 0.36
CA LEU A 277 -13.62 -13.22 0.83
C LEU A 277 -14.61 -12.71 -0.25
N TRP A 278 -14.14 -12.50 -1.46
CA TRP A 278 -14.96 -11.90 -2.54
C TRP A 278 -16.09 -12.81 -3.03
N THR A 279 -15.92 -14.14 -2.95
CA THR A 279 -16.98 -15.10 -3.30
C THR A 279 -18.04 -15.21 -2.22
N SER A 280 -17.68 -15.00 -0.95
CA SER A 280 -18.65 -14.94 0.14
C SER A 280 -19.54 -13.68 0.07
N ASP A 281 -18.95 -12.54 -0.28
CA ASP A 281 -19.69 -11.27 -0.43
C ASP A 281 -20.70 -11.32 -1.59
N THR A 282 -20.34 -11.99 -2.70
CA THR A 282 -21.24 -12.13 -3.86
C THR A 282 -22.36 -13.14 -3.66
N GLN A 283 -22.25 -14.07 -2.70
CA GLN A 283 -23.32 -15.01 -2.35
C GLN A 283 -24.31 -14.43 -1.32
N GLY A 284 -23.89 -13.45 -0.53
CA GLY A 284 -24.76 -12.77 0.46
C GLY A 284 -25.79 -11.83 -0.14
N ASP A 285 -25.54 -11.28 -1.33
CA ASP A 285 -26.47 -10.37 -2.04
C ASP A 285 -27.55 -11.11 -2.89
N GLY A 286 -27.53 -12.45 -2.91
CA GLY A 286 -28.43 -13.28 -3.73
C GLY A 286 -29.64 -13.87 -3.04
N ASP A 287 -29.76 -13.77 -1.72
CA ASP A 287 -30.86 -14.38 -0.91
C ASP A 287 -31.80 -13.30 -0.30
N GLU A 288 -32.38 -12.42 -1.11
CA GLU A 288 -33.68 -11.85 -0.78
C GLU A 288 -34.77 -12.75 -1.42
N PRO A 289 -35.62 -13.42 -0.64
CA PRO A 289 -36.75 -14.14 -1.20
C PRO A 289 -37.72 -13.11 -1.76
N ALA A 290 -38.04 -13.26 -3.06
CA ALA A 290 -39.16 -12.58 -3.68
C ALA A 290 -40.42 -12.92 -2.87
N GLU A 291 -40.91 -11.98 -2.05
CA GLU A 291 -42.24 -12.08 -1.46
C GLU A 291 -43.25 -12.10 -2.60
N GLY A 292 -43.80 -13.29 -2.78
CA GLY A 292 -44.93 -13.53 -3.66
C GLY A 292 -46.14 -12.72 -3.19
N GLY A 293 -46.50 -11.74 -3.98
CA GLY A 293 -47.79 -11.10 -3.85
C GLY A 293 -48.84 -11.97 -4.56
N ASP A 294 -49.60 -12.72 -3.78
CA ASP A 294 -50.92 -13.26 -4.19
C ASP A 294 -52.03 -12.40 -3.57
N ASN A 295 -52.94 -12.02 -4.46
CA ASN A 295 -54.29 -11.43 -4.32
C ASN A 295 -54.43 -9.93 -4.41
#